data_05e7636c5375a40e8bda2e35fe065010
#
_entry.id   05e7636c5375a40e8bda2e35fe065010
#
_cell.length_a   1.000
_cell.length_b   1.000
_cell.length_c   1.000
_cell.angle_alpha   90.00
_cell.angle_beta   90.00
_cell.angle_gamma   90.00
#
_symmetry.space_group_name_H-M   'P 1'
#
loop_
_entity.id
_entity.type
_entity.pdbx_description
1 polymer ?
#
loop_
_entity_poly.entity_id
_entity_poly.type
_entity_poly.pdbx_seq_one_letter_code
_entity_poly.pdbx_strand_id
1 'polypeptide(L)'
;MPQAPEQTLMEYRQTVLRGTPWIRRSTLAATALAAMPARPSDAQEALIADIHDSLRGGSQHSRYTQRYRLAALDRRLGETLAEHGARQRIRIHDMAASNAITSLELFEHLRDRETVLLKASDYYDRLHVVNVGDRWQVAFDVDLKPIQYIGRRMMVCARRPDPDAPTVDTIVKPALQAVLLPPALAALRSALDGTRAHPVQTDQYQQVSLFHPRCRSEAASDPRFELQHDDLFSPAPYRYDVVRVANALSTDFMSEARIITGVRAVAATIVEGGLLVLGRNAAGGDGPARGTIFVLKHDRLVPLADVSEGYQHKEAVRQLTLA
;
A
#
# COMPACT_ATOMS: atom_id res chain seq x y z
N MET A 1 -35.16 -10.95 5.59
CA MET A 1 -33.88 -11.25 4.90
C MET A 1 -33.14 -9.95 4.71
N PRO A 2 -31.89 -9.79 5.13
CA PRO A 2 -31.12 -8.59 4.80
C PRO A 2 -30.90 -8.55 3.28
N GLN A 3 -31.22 -7.42 2.66
CA GLN A 3 -30.96 -7.17 1.24
C GLN A 3 -29.50 -7.41 0.92
N ALA A 4 -29.24 -8.03 -0.23
CA ALA A 4 -27.91 -8.39 -0.65
C ALA A 4 -26.99 -7.14 -0.70
N PRO A 5 -25.73 -7.24 -0.28
CA PRO A 5 -24.80 -6.11 -0.23
C PRO A 5 -24.61 -5.38 -1.58
N GLU A 6 -24.92 -6.04 -2.69
CA GLU A 6 -24.80 -5.48 -4.05
C GLU A 6 -25.84 -4.39 -4.37
N GLN A 7 -27.10 -4.53 -3.91
CA GLN A 7 -28.11 -3.48 -4.12
C GLN A 7 -27.78 -2.20 -3.34
N THR A 8 -27.29 -2.34 -2.12
CA THR A 8 -26.88 -1.22 -1.28
C THR A 8 -25.67 -0.47 -1.88
N LEU A 9 -24.78 -1.16 -2.59
CA LEU A 9 -23.60 -0.60 -3.26
C LEU A 9 -23.96 0.20 -4.53
N MET A 10 -24.93 -0.27 -5.33
CA MET A 10 -25.39 0.46 -6.53
C MET A 10 -26.13 1.75 -6.18
N GLU A 11 -27.03 1.69 -5.20
CA GLU A 11 -27.71 2.88 -4.67
C GLU A 11 -26.71 3.90 -4.07
N TYR A 12 -25.63 3.42 -3.48
CA TYR A 12 -24.55 4.22 -2.92
C TYR A 12 -23.78 5.00 -4.00
N ARG A 13 -23.36 4.38 -5.10
CA ARG A 13 -22.68 5.07 -6.23
C ARG A 13 -23.52 6.20 -6.79
N GLN A 14 -24.83 6.00 -6.93
CA GLN A 14 -25.74 7.02 -7.46
C GLN A 14 -25.95 8.20 -6.51
N THR A 15 -25.86 7.97 -5.20
CA THR A 15 -26.10 9.01 -4.17
C THR A 15 -24.85 9.81 -3.82
N VAL A 16 -23.67 9.19 -3.85
CA VAL A 16 -22.39 9.84 -3.49
C VAL A 16 -21.89 10.79 -4.59
N LEU A 17 -22.17 10.49 -5.85
CA LEU A 17 -21.79 11.36 -6.98
C LEU A 17 -22.61 12.66 -7.04
N ARG A 18 -23.68 12.80 -6.25
CA ARG A 18 -24.56 13.98 -6.26
C ARG A 18 -24.52 14.83 -4.98
N GLY A 19 -23.77 14.45 -3.93
CA GLY A 19 -23.84 15.19 -2.68
C GLY A 19 -22.51 15.22 -1.92
N THR A 20 -22.12 16.36 -1.48
CA THR A 20 -21.05 16.74 -0.55
C THR A 20 -19.88 15.73 -0.44
N PRO A 21 -18.80 15.91 -1.20
CA PRO A 21 -17.72 14.93 -1.36
C PRO A 21 -16.88 14.67 -0.09
N TRP A 22 -17.11 15.38 0.98
CA TRP A 22 -16.35 15.40 2.22
C TRP A 22 -16.99 14.65 3.40
N ILE A 23 -18.35 14.53 3.41
CA ILE A 23 -19.05 13.61 4.32
C ILE A 23 -19.47 12.40 3.52
N ARG A 24 -18.78 11.28 3.72
CA ARG A 24 -19.06 10.03 3.04
C ARG A 24 -19.86 9.10 3.95
N ARG A 25 -20.57 8.13 3.39
CA ARG A 25 -21.23 7.09 4.20
C ARG A 25 -20.18 6.25 4.93
N SER A 26 -20.55 5.72 6.09
CA SER A 26 -19.68 4.85 6.91
C SER A 26 -19.21 3.57 6.18
N THR A 27 -19.87 3.19 5.09
CA THR A 27 -19.45 2.08 4.21
C THR A 27 -18.08 2.31 3.56
N LEU A 28 -17.62 3.56 3.46
CA LEU A 28 -16.25 3.89 3.01
C LEU A 28 -15.26 3.98 4.17
N ALA A 29 -15.67 3.60 5.36
CA ALA A 29 -14.76 3.52 6.48
C ALA A 29 -13.72 2.42 6.25
N ALA A 30 -12.50 2.69 6.70
CA ALA A 30 -11.41 1.72 6.65
C ALA A 30 -11.77 0.39 7.30
N THR A 31 -12.64 0.40 8.32
CA THR A 31 -13.14 -0.80 9.00
C THR A 31 -13.89 -1.76 8.07
N ALA A 32 -14.47 -1.27 6.98
CA ALA A 32 -15.14 -2.13 5.99
C ALA A 32 -14.15 -3.07 5.27
N LEU A 33 -12.86 -2.73 5.18
CA LEU A 33 -11.83 -3.62 4.62
C LEU A 33 -11.66 -4.91 5.41
N ALA A 34 -11.91 -4.89 6.71
CA ALA A 34 -11.81 -6.08 7.56
C ALA A 34 -12.87 -7.15 7.21
N ALA A 35 -14.03 -6.71 6.75
CA ALA A 35 -15.17 -7.58 6.40
C ALA A 35 -15.18 -8.02 4.94
N MET A 36 -14.24 -7.56 4.11
CA MET A 36 -14.19 -7.92 2.68
C MET A 36 -13.83 -9.40 2.50
N PRO A 37 -14.54 -10.13 1.60
CA PRO A 37 -14.23 -11.53 1.32
C PRO A 37 -12.88 -11.68 0.64
N ALA A 38 -12.30 -12.87 0.74
CA ALA A 38 -11.02 -13.22 0.10
C ALA A 38 -11.05 -13.10 -1.44
N ARG A 39 -12.23 -13.27 -2.03
CA ARG A 39 -12.47 -13.10 -3.48
C ARG A 39 -13.58 -12.07 -3.66
N PRO A 40 -13.25 -10.77 -3.69
CA PRO A 40 -14.23 -9.72 -3.88
C PRO A 40 -14.88 -9.81 -5.27
N SER A 41 -16.18 -9.49 -5.35
CA SER A 41 -16.84 -9.20 -6.62
C SER A 41 -16.38 -7.87 -7.20
N ASP A 42 -16.67 -7.57 -8.47
CA ASP A 42 -16.30 -6.30 -9.12
C ASP A 42 -16.83 -5.09 -8.35
N ALA A 43 -18.02 -5.19 -7.79
CA ALA A 43 -18.59 -4.13 -6.95
C ALA A 43 -17.82 -3.94 -5.64
N GLN A 44 -17.32 -5.01 -5.03
CA GLN A 44 -16.50 -4.98 -3.83
C GLN A 44 -15.07 -4.48 -4.15
N GLU A 45 -14.51 -4.83 -5.32
CA GLU A 45 -13.24 -4.28 -5.80
C GLU A 45 -13.33 -2.75 -5.95
N ALA A 46 -14.42 -2.25 -6.54
CA ALA A 46 -14.65 -0.82 -6.65
C ALA A 46 -14.77 -0.15 -5.26
N LEU A 47 -15.43 -0.81 -4.29
CA LEU A 47 -15.52 -0.31 -2.92
C LEU A 47 -14.15 -0.30 -2.22
N ILE A 48 -13.33 -1.33 -2.40
CA ILE A 48 -11.96 -1.37 -1.87
C ILE A 48 -11.15 -0.19 -2.43
N ALA A 49 -11.27 0.09 -3.74
CA ALA A 49 -10.63 1.25 -4.36
C ALA A 49 -11.09 2.57 -3.73
N ASP A 50 -12.40 2.75 -3.56
CA ASP A 50 -12.99 3.95 -2.97
C ASP A 50 -12.57 4.14 -1.49
N ILE A 51 -12.47 3.04 -0.73
CA ILE A 51 -11.96 3.09 0.65
C ILE A 51 -10.51 3.55 0.65
N HIS A 52 -9.64 2.92 -0.13
CA HIS A 52 -8.23 3.33 -0.23
C HIS A 52 -8.07 4.79 -0.68
N ASP A 53 -8.92 5.25 -1.61
CA ASP A 53 -8.95 6.64 -2.03
C ASP A 53 -9.34 7.59 -0.87
N SER A 54 -10.27 7.16 -0.03
CA SER A 54 -10.69 7.93 1.15
C SER A 54 -9.60 8.07 2.22
N LEU A 55 -8.61 7.15 2.22
CA LEU A 55 -7.47 7.15 3.14
C LEU A 55 -6.32 8.04 2.69
N ARG A 56 -6.45 8.73 1.56
CA ARG A 56 -5.44 9.68 1.11
C ARG A 56 -5.15 10.70 2.21
N GLY A 57 -3.91 10.77 2.61
CA GLY A 57 -3.40 11.85 3.45
C GLY A 57 -3.26 13.15 2.64
N GLY A 58 -2.68 14.19 3.21
CA GLY A 58 -2.42 15.46 2.52
C GLY A 58 -1.51 15.37 1.27
N SER A 59 -0.94 14.20 0.96
CA SER A 59 -0.36 13.90 -0.36
C SER A 59 -1.49 13.55 -1.32
N GLN A 60 -1.55 14.17 -2.48
CA GLN A 60 -2.58 13.97 -3.51
C GLN A 60 -2.57 12.57 -4.15
N HIS A 61 -1.77 11.63 -3.64
CA HIS A 61 -1.50 10.36 -4.30
C HIS A 61 -2.36 9.23 -3.75
N SER A 62 -3.01 8.49 -4.65
CA SER A 62 -3.80 7.30 -4.32
C SER A 62 -2.90 6.19 -3.79
N ARG A 63 -3.30 5.60 -2.67
CA ARG A 63 -2.72 4.34 -2.17
C ARG A 63 -3.32 3.12 -2.84
N TYR A 64 -4.32 3.30 -3.67
CA TYR A 64 -4.94 2.19 -4.39
C TYR A 64 -4.07 1.76 -5.56
N THR A 65 -3.85 0.46 -5.64
CA THR A 65 -3.13 -0.19 -6.72
C THR A 65 -4.11 -0.95 -7.60
N GLN A 66 -4.20 -0.57 -8.87
CA GLN A 66 -5.01 -1.29 -9.85
C GLN A 66 -4.30 -2.59 -10.27
N ARG A 67 -5.11 -3.61 -10.58
CA ARG A 67 -4.64 -4.88 -11.11
C ARG A 67 -3.98 -4.71 -12.49
N TYR A 68 -3.04 -5.60 -12.79
CA TYR A 68 -2.34 -5.74 -14.08
C TYR A 68 -1.52 -4.52 -14.56
N ARG A 69 -1.46 -3.45 -13.77
CA ARG A 69 -0.73 -2.24 -14.16
C ARG A 69 0.78 -2.45 -14.32
N LEU A 70 1.36 -3.48 -13.67
CA LEU A 70 2.78 -3.82 -13.75
C LEU A 70 3.05 -5.06 -14.63
N ALA A 71 2.05 -5.62 -15.31
CA ALA A 71 2.17 -6.88 -16.05
C ALA A 71 3.32 -6.91 -17.07
N ALA A 72 3.62 -5.79 -17.75
CA ALA A 72 4.75 -5.71 -18.67
C ALA A 72 6.11 -5.81 -17.96
N LEU A 73 6.21 -5.18 -16.78
CA LEU A 73 7.41 -5.21 -15.93
C LEU A 73 7.62 -6.61 -15.33
N ASP A 74 6.54 -7.24 -14.87
CA ASP A 74 6.56 -8.58 -14.29
C ASP A 74 6.96 -9.63 -15.31
N ARG A 75 6.43 -9.52 -16.54
CA ARG A 75 6.83 -10.37 -17.67
C ARG A 75 8.32 -10.23 -17.98
N ARG A 76 8.81 -8.98 -18.11
CA ARG A 76 10.22 -8.73 -18.40
C ARG A 76 11.14 -9.24 -17.26
N LEU A 77 10.71 -9.11 -16.02
CA LEU A 77 11.42 -9.72 -14.88
C LEU A 77 11.47 -11.26 -15.02
N GLY A 78 10.35 -11.89 -15.37
CA GLY A 78 10.28 -13.35 -15.57
C GLY A 78 11.24 -13.82 -16.69
N GLU A 79 11.31 -13.10 -17.80
CA GLU A 79 12.25 -13.34 -18.90
C GLU A 79 13.71 -13.18 -18.41
N THR A 80 14.02 -12.08 -17.75
CA THR A 80 15.36 -11.79 -17.21
C THR A 80 15.82 -12.88 -16.23
N LEU A 81 14.94 -13.36 -15.36
CA LEU A 81 15.24 -14.47 -14.45
C LEU A 81 15.50 -15.79 -15.19
N ALA A 82 14.85 -16.02 -16.32
CA ALA A 82 15.11 -17.19 -17.16
C ALA A 82 16.46 -17.10 -17.88
N GLU A 83 16.82 -15.92 -18.40
CA GLU A 83 18.07 -15.64 -19.11
C GLU A 83 19.30 -15.74 -18.18
N HIS A 84 19.17 -15.34 -16.90
CA HIS A 84 20.29 -15.29 -15.94
C HIS A 84 20.54 -16.60 -15.16
N GLY A 85 19.88 -17.68 -15.54
CA GLY A 85 20.04 -18.98 -14.89
C GLY A 85 19.33 -19.00 -13.53
N ALA A 86 18.20 -19.68 -13.47
CA ALA A 86 17.38 -19.72 -12.26
C ALA A 86 18.20 -20.34 -11.11
N ARG A 87 18.39 -19.57 -10.02
CA ARG A 87 18.77 -20.14 -8.72
C ARG A 87 17.69 -21.13 -8.31
N GLN A 88 18.04 -22.20 -7.63
CA GLN A 88 17.07 -23.20 -7.14
C GLN A 88 16.01 -22.56 -6.22
N ARG A 89 16.32 -21.43 -5.58
CA ARG A 89 15.43 -20.69 -4.70
C ARG A 89 15.59 -19.19 -4.93
N ILE A 90 14.50 -18.50 -5.25
CA ILE A 90 14.50 -17.07 -5.52
C ILE A 90 13.71 -16.36 -4.42
N ARG A 91 14.36 -15.45 -3.70
CA ARG A 91 13.74 -14.60 -2.69
C ARG A 91 13.48 -13.22 -3.30
N ILE A 92 12.22 -12.86 -3.39
CA ILE A 92 11.77 -11.59 -3.94
C ILE A 92 11.22 -10.73 -2.80
N HIS A 93 11.63 -9.47 -2.75
CA HIS A 93 11.02 -8.47 -1.90
C HIS A 93 10.39 -7.36 -2.76
N ASP A 94 9.08 -7.24 -2.69
CA ASP A 94 8.32 -6.13 -3.30
C ASP A 94 8.06 -5.08 -2.23
N MET A 95 8.82 -4.00 -2.24
CA MET A 95 8.77 -2.95 -1.24
C MET A 95 7.86 -1.80 -1.66
N ALA A 96 7.21 -1.17 -0.68
CA ALA A 96 6.21 -0.11 -0.89
C ALA A 96 5.06 -0.60 -1.81
N ALA A 97 4.60 -1.80 -1.53
CA ALA A 97 3.64 -2.55 -2.35
C ALA A 97 2.21 -2.02 -2.26
N SER A 98 1.95 -1.02 -1.39
CA SER A 98 0.62 -0.46 -1.13
C SER A 98 -0.37 -1.54 -0.65
N ASN A 99 -1.43 -1.85 -1.42
CA ASN A 99 -2.35 -2.93 -1.09
C ASN A 99 -1.86 -4.33 -1.51
N ALA A 100 -0.66 -4.44 -2.06
CA ALA A 100 0.04 -5.65 -2.51
C ALA A 100 -0.63 -6.44 -3.63
N ILE A 101 -1.68 -5.93 -4.31
CA ILE A 101 -2.35 -6.71 -5.38
C ILE A 101 -1.40 -7.00 -6.56
N THR A 102 -0.51 -6.07 -6.91
CA THR A 102 0.51 -6.30 -7.96
C THR A 102 1.63 -7.22 -7.51
N SER A 103 1.87 -7.33 -6.20
CA SER A 103 2.80 -8.33 -5.64
C SER A 103 2.24 -9.74 -5.77
N LEU A 104 0.93 -9.88 -5.53
CA LEU A 104 0.24 -11.15 -5.74
C LEU A 104 0.26 -11.56 -7.23
N GLU A 105 0.04 -10.61 -8.14
CA GLU A 105 0.12 -10.87 -9.59
C GLU A 105 1.52 -11.30 -10.03
N LEU A 106 2.58 -10.70 -9.50
CA LEU A 106 3.95 -11.15 -9.71
C LEU A 106 4.17 -12.56 -9.16
N PHE A 107 3.67 -12.84 -7.95
CA PHE A 107 3.76 -14.17 -7.36
C PHE A 107 3.03 -15.21 -8.20
N GLU A 108 1.79 -14.94 -8.64
CA GLU A 108 1.01 -15.79 -9.53
C GLU A 108 1.73 -16.04 -10.88
N HIS A 109 2.35 -15.00 -11.45
CA HIS A 109 3.14 -15.11 -12.70
C HIS A 109 4.38 -16.01 -12.56
N LEU A 110 4.99 -16.04 -11.38
CA LEU A 110 6.19 -16.84 -11.12
C LEU A 110 5.90 -18.15 -10.37
N ARG A 111 4.65 -18.45 -10.07
CA ARG A 111 4.20 -19.52 -9.16
C ARG A 111 4.63 -20.91 -9.59
N ASP A 112 4.67 -21.18 -10.90
CA ASP A 112 5.07 -22.48 -11.46
C ASP A 112 6.55 -22.78 -11.19
N ARG A 113 7.32 -21.79 -10.76
CA ARG A 113 8.67 -21.99 -10.24
C ARG A 113 8.55 -22.35 -8.75
N GLU A 114 8.61 -23.62 -8.41
CA GLU A 114 8.39 -24.16 -7.04
C GLU A 114 9.20 -23.50 -5.92
N THR A 115 10.14 -22.67 -6.27
CA THR A 115 11.18 -22.13 -5.40
C THR A 115 11.10 -20.62 -5.19
N VAL A 116 10.02 -19.95 -5.62
CA VAL A 116 9.85 -18.52 -5.41
C VAL A 116 9.26 -18.24 -4.03
N LEU A 117 9.95 -17.43 -3.26
CA LEU A 117 9.45 -16.82 -2.02
C LEU A 117 9.27 -15.33 -2.27
N LEU A 118 8.08 -14.81 -2.11
CA LEU A 118 7.78 -13.41 -2.28
C LEU A 118 7.29 -12.77 -0.99
N LYS A 119 8.01 -11.76 -0.53
CA LYS A 119 7.60 -10.86 0.54
C LYS A 119 7.10 -9.56 -0.07
N ALA A 120 5.86 -9.18 0.21
CA ALA A 120 5.33 -7.86 -0.10
C ALA A 120 5.26 -7.02 1.18
N SER A 121 5.77 -5.80 1.13
CA SER A 121 5.77 -4.92 2.31
C SER A 121 5.37 -3.50 1.98
N ASP A 122 4.76 -2.84 2.96
CA ASP A 122 4.46 -1.41 2.90
C ASP A 122 4.62 -0.79 4.29
N TYR A 123 5.01 0.49 4.35
CA TYR A 123 5.09 1.24 5.60
C TYR A 123 3.68 1.50 6.16
N TYR A 124 2.73 1.80 5.28
CA TYR A 124 1.34 2.05 5.66
C TYR A 124 0.49 0.80 5.40
N ASP A 125 0.84 -0.31 6.01
CA ASP A 125 0.21 -1.62 5.83
C ASP A 125 -1.08 -1.80 6.66
N ARG A 126 -1.31 -0.91 7.64
CA ARG A 126 -2.41 -1.04 8.62
C ARG A 126 -2.93 0.29 9.13
N LEU A 127 -4.11 0.22 9.72
CA LEU A 127 -4.68 1.29 10.53
C LEU A 127 -4.96 0.79 11.94
N HIS A 128 -4.86 1.70 12.88
CA HIS A 128 -5.31 1.53 14.25
C HIS A 128 -6.68 2.20 14.38
N VAL A 129 -7.70 1.43 14.74
CA VAL A 129 -9.07 1.95 14.89
C VAL A 129 -9.49 1.84 16.33
N VAL A 130 -9.93 2.96 16.91
CA VAL A 130 -10.33 3.08 18.30
C VAL A 130 -11.79 3.48 18.39
N ASN A 131 -12.58 2.78 19.20
CA ASN A 131 -13.95 3.14 19.54
C ASN A 131 -13.96 4.27 20.59
N VAL A 132 -14.72 5.33 20.33
CA VAL A 132 -14.95 6.46 21.23
C VAL A 132 -16.43 6.51 21.57
N GLY A 133 -16.77 5.97 22.74
CA GLY A 133 -18.16 5.69 23.11
C GLY A 133 -18.85 4.77 22.11
N ASP A 134 -20.18 4.78 22.09
CA ASP A 134 -21.00 3.83 21.29
C ASP A 134 -21.23 4.26 19.84
N ARG A 135 -20.77 5.44 19.45
CA ARG A 135 -21.19 6.08 18.18
C ARG A 135 -20.07 6.44 17.25
N TRP A 136 -18.84 6.52 17.74
CA TRP A 136 -17.72 7.02 16.95
C TRP A 136 -16.53 6.07 16.98
N GLN A 137 -15.80 6.06 15.89
CA GLN A 137 -14.49 5.46 15.77
C GLN A 137 -13.50 6.49 15.21
N VAL A 138 -12.25 6.40 15.63
CA VAL A 138 -11.16 7.18 15.05
C VAL A 138 -10.15 6.22 14.47
N ALA A 139 -9.87 6.33 13.17
CA ALA A 139 -8.83 5.57 12.51
C ALA A 139 -7.54 6.40 12.44
N PHE A 140 -6.43 5.78 12.84
CA PHE A 140 -5.08 6.33 12.83
C PHE A 140 -4.19 5.53 11.88
N ASP A 141 -3.21 6.19 11.27
CA ASP A 141 -2.13 5.49 10.56
C ASP A 141 -1.06 4.94 11.53
N VAL A 142 -0.02 4.33 10.96
CA VAL A 142 1.13 3.79 11.70
C VAL A 142 1.92 4.87 12.45
N ASP A 143 1.86 6.14 12.01
CA ASP A 143 2.45 7.29 12.70
C ASP A 143 1.53 7.86 13.80
N LEU A 144 0.45 7.17 14.13
CA LEU A 144 -0.58 7.57 15.10
C LEU A 144 -1.26 8.91 14.77
N LYS A 145 -1.31 9.25 13.49
CA LYS A 145 -1.99 10.44 13.02
C LYS A 145 -3.43 10.09 12.59
N PRO A 146 -4.45 10.86 12.97
CA PRO A 146 -5.83 10.57 12.60
C PRO A 146 -6.02 10.68 11.08
N ILE A 147 -6.74 9.71 10.50
CA ILE A 147 -7.09 9.65 9.08
C ILE A 147 -8.58 9.81 8.87
N GLN A 148 -9.40 9.14 9.70
CA GLN A 148 -10.85 9.17 9.56
C GLN A 148 -11.53 9.29 10.92
N TYR A 149 -12.60 10.08 10.98
CA TYR A 149 -13.62 10.08 12.03
C TYR A 149 -14.84 9.37 11.48
N ILE A 150 -15.21 8.25 12.08
CA ILE A 150 -16.23 7.32 11.57
C ILE A 150 -17.40 7.31 12.53
N GLY A 151 -18.55 7.82 12.10
CA GLY A 151 -19.82 7.71 12.80
C GLY A 151 -20.73 6.66 12.18
N ARG A 152 -21.87 6.38 12.81
CA ARG A 152 -22.83 5.33 12.34
C ARG A 152 -23.28 5.54 10.88
N ARG A 153 -23.44 6.75 10.41
CA ARG A 153 -23.98 7.09 9.08
C ARG A 153 -23.07 7.98 8.24
N MET A 154 -21.97 8.40 8.80
CA MET A 154 -21.05 9.36 8.14
C MET A 154 -19.60 9.03 8.46
N MET A 155 -18.72 9.37 7.54
CA MET A 155 -17.29 9.35 7.71
C MET A 155 -16.69 10.67 7.24
N VAL A 156 -15.78 11.24 8.01
CA VAL A 156 -15.05 12.47 7.69
C VAL A 156 -13.56 12.16 7.60
N CYS A 157 -12.96 12.50 6.45
CA CYS A 157 -11.51 12.37 6.26
C CYS A 157 -10.77 13.43 7.07
N ALA A 158 -9.92 13.04 8.01
CA ALA A 158 -9.25 13.98 8.91
C ALA A 158 -8.23 14.88 8.20
N ARG A 159 -7.55 14.34 7.17
CA ARG A 159 -6.38 14.98 6.53
C ARG A 159 -6.63 15.63 5.17
N ARG A 160 -7.74 15.37 4.55
CA ARG A 160 -8.02 15.90 3.22
C ARG A 160 -8.65 17.28 3.38
N PRO A 161 -7.95 18.38 3.03
CA PRO A 161 -8.62 19.64 2.85
C PRO A 161 -9.57 19.52 1.65
N ASP A 162 -10.77 20.03 1.79
CA ASP A 162 -11.72 20.10 0.70
C ASP A 162 -11.90 21.58 0.32
N PRO A 163 -11.28 22.02 -0.78
CA PRO A 163 -11.40 23.42 -1.22
C PRO A 163 -12.85 23.82 -1.52
N ASP A 164 -13.71 22.85 -1.84
CA ASP A 164 -15.11 23.09 -2.19
C ASP A 164 -16.04 23.08 -0.96
N ALA A 165 -15.49 22.73 0.22
CA ALA A 165 -16.26 22.65 1.47
C ALA A 165 -15.50 23.26 2.67
N PRO A 166 -15.17 24.56 2.62
CA PRO A 166 -14.38 25.20 3.69
C PRO A 166 -15.02 25.13 5.07
N THR A 167 -16.35 25.08 5.17
CA THR A 167 -17.08 24.96 6.44
C THR A 167 -16.74 23.66 7.17
N VAL A 168 -16.45 22.56 6.47
CA VAL A 168 -16.09 21.31 7.12
C VAL A 168 -14.69 21.36 7.66
N ASP A 169 -13.77 21.91 6.90
CA ASP A 169 -12.39 22.06 7.33
C ASP A 169 -12.26 23.05 8.49
N THR A 170 -13.08 24.10 8.51
CA THR A 170 -13.01 25.16 9.54
C THR A 170 -13.86 24.89 10.77
N ILE A 171 -14.93 24.11 10.68
CA ILE A 171 -15.88 23.91 11.79
C ILE A 171 -15.97 22.42 12.18
N VAL A 172 -16.32 21.54 11.23
CA VAL A 172 -16.65 20.14 11.57
C VAL A 172 -15.42 19.36 12.00
N LYS A 173 -14.33 19.42 11.24
CA LYS A 173 -13.09 18.71 11.58
C LYS A 173 -12.49 19.17 12.90
N PRO A 174 -12.31 20.48 13.18
CA PRO A 174 -11.83 20.95 14.47
C PRO A 174 -12.72 20.52 15.63
N ALA A 175 -14.04 20.54 15.47
CA ALA A 175 -14.98 20.08 16.49
C ALA A 175 -14.81 18.57 16.77
N LEU A 176 -14.78 17.75 15.72
CA LEU A 176 -14.54 16.30 15.88
C LEU A 176 -13.17 16.02 16.48
N GLN A 177 -12.15 16.74 16.04
CA GLN A 177 -10.80 16.64 16.59
C GLN A 177 -10.76 16.97 18.09
N ALA A 178 -11.38 18.07 18.51
CA ALA A 178 -11.40 18.48 19.90
C ALA A 178 -12.11 17.48 20.81
N VAL A 179 -13.20 16.87 20.32
CA VAL A 179 -14.02 15.95 21.14
C VAL A 179 -13.52 14.50 21.09
N LEU A 180 -13.14 14.01 19.91
CA LEU A 180 -12.85 12.58 19.71
C LEU A 180 -11.37 12.23 19.87
N LEU A 181 -10.45 13.15 19.51
CA LEU A 181 -9.03 12.81 19.47
C LEU A 181 -8.41 12.52 20.83
N PRO A 182 -8.66 13.33 21.90
CA PRO A 182 -8.05 13.07 23.20
C PRO A 182 -8.38 11.69 23.78
N PRO A 183 -9.66 11.26 23.88
CA PRO A 183 -10.01 9.94 24.38
C PRO A 183 -9.52 8.82 23.46
N ALA A 184 -9.55 9.02 22.13
CA ALA A 184 -9.05 8.04 21.17
C ALA A 184 -7.54 7.82 21.31
N LEU A 185 -6.74 8.88 21.47
CA LEU A 185 -5.29 8.76 21.69
C LEU A 185 -4.97 8.09 23.03
N ALA A 186 -5.73 8.35 24.09
CA ALA A 186 -5.55 7.69 25.36
C ALA A 186 -5.79 6.19 25.25
N ALA A 187 -6.89 5.78 24.63
CA ALA A 187 -7.22 4.37 24.39
C ALA A 187 -6.20 3.68 23.46
N LEU A 188 -5.76 4.38 22.40
CA LEU A 188 -4.74 3.87 21.48
C LEU A 188 -3.40 3.62 22.18
N ARG A 189 -2.93 4.58 22.98
CA ARG A 189 -1.70 4.41 23.77
C ARG A 189 -1.82 3.23 24.74
N SER A 190 -2.92 3.12 25.45
CA SER A 190 -3.18 1.99 26.35
C SER A 190 -3.16 0.64 25.61
N ALA A 191 -3.65 0.59 24.38
CA ALA A 191 -3.62 -0.64 23.55
C ALA A 191 -2.20 -0.98 23.04
N LEU A 192 -1.35 0.03 22.82
CA LEU A 192 0.00 -0.13 22.28
C LEU A 192 1.07 -0.24 23.39
N ASP A 193 0.86 0.29 24.59
CA ASP A 193 1.81 0.25 25.73
C ASP A 193 2.00 -1.16 26.33
N GLY A 194 1.19 -2.12 25.94
CA GLY A 194 1.51 -3.52 26.20
C GLY A 194 2.72 -3.92 25.34
N THR A 195 3.81 -4.38 25.95
CA THR A 195 5.06 -4.93 25.37
C THR A 195 4.84 -6.11 24.40
N ARG A 196 3.75 -6.14 23.65
CA ARG A 196 3.35 -7.21 22.77
C ARG A 196 3.63 -6.80 21.33
N ALA A 197 4.38 -7.61 20.63
CA ALA A 197 4.65 -7.48 19.19
C ALA A 197 3.34 -7.40 18.35
N HIS A 198 2.21 -7.81 18.94
CA HIS A 198 0.87 -7.73 18.34
C HIS A 198 -0.09 -7.16 19.39
N PRO A 199 -0.64 -5.93 19.19
CA PRO A 199 -1.66 -5.39 20.07
C PRO A 199 -2.89 -6.30 20.09
N VAL A 200 -3.39 -6.60 21.29
CA VAL A 200 -4.59 -7.43 21.43
C VAL A 200 -5.80 -6.65 20.97
N GLN A 201 -6.55 -7.20 20.04
CA GLN A 201 -7.86 -6.65 19.70
C GLN A 201 -8.76 -6.69 20.92
N THR A 202 -9.38 -5.57 21.22
CA THR A 202 -10.35 -5.42 22.29
C THR A 202 -11.62 -4.79 21.75
N ASP A 203 -12.69 -4.74 22.54
CA ASP A 203 -13.91 -4.02 22.16
C ASP A 203 -13.67 -2.53 21.86
N GLN A 204 -12.58 -1.96 22.39
CA GLN A 204 -12.21 -0.55 22.19
C GLN A 204 -11.17 -0.33 21.09
N TYR A 205 -10.45 -1.38 20.66
CA TYR A 205 -9.36 -1.26 19.70
C TYR A 205 -9.34 -2.43 18.71
N GLN A 206 -9.16 -2.10 17.44
CA GLN A 206 -8.90 -3.08 16.37
C GLN A 206 -7.81 -2.58 15.41
N GLN A 207 -7.07 -3.52 14.84
CA GLN A 207 -6.14 -3.27 13.75
C GLN A 207 -6.78 -3.70 12.44
N VAL A 208 -6.75 -2.81 11.44
CA VAL A 208 -7.28 -3.08 10.10
C VAL A 208 -6.14 -3.10 9.11
N SER A 209 -5.93 -4.24 8.46
CA SER A 209 -4.93 -4.38 7.39
C SER A 209 -5.37 -3.62 6.15
N LEU A 210 -4.44 -2.88 5.54
CA LEU A 210 -4.62 -2.20 4.26
C LEU A 210 -4.22 -3.06 3.05
N PHE A 211 -3.68 -4.24 3.29
CA PHE A 211 -3.45 -5.20 2.21
C PHE A 211 -4.78 -5.72 1.64
N HIS A 212 -4.78 -5.91 0.33
CA HIS A 212 -5.95 -6.40 -0.40
C HIS A 212 -6.44 -7.75 0.16
N PRO A 213 -7.77 -8.00 0.26
CA PRO A 213 -8.31 -9.24 0.82
C PRO A 213 -7.75 -10.51 0.16
N ARG A 214 -7.55 -10.52 -1.16
CA ARG A 214 -6.91 -11.64 -1.88
C ARG A 214 -5.50 -11.90 -1.41
N CYS A 215 -4.72 -10.83 -1.19
CA CYS A 215 -3.34 -10.96 -0.72
C CYS A 215 -3.28 -11.52 0.69
N ARG A 216 -4.20 -11.08 1.58
CA ARG A 216 -4.31 -11.64 2.93
C ARG A 216 -4.69 -13.12 2.92
N SER A 217 -5.61 -13.51 2.03
CA SER A 217 -6.01 -14.91 1.86
C SER A 217 -4.86 -15.76 1.32
N GLU A 218 -4.13 -15.27 0.33
CA GLU A 218 -2.96 -15.99 -0.22
C GLU A 218 -1.87 -16.17 0.83
N ALA A 219 -1.52 -15.11 1.57
CA ALA A 219 -0.53 -15.19 2.64
C ALA A 219 -0.93 -16.16 3.78
N ALA A 220 -2.23 -16.35 4.01
CA ALA A 220 -2.72 -17.33 4.98
C ALA A 220 -2.68 -18.78 4.46
N SER A 221 -2.70 -18.98 3.15
CA SER A 221 -2.79 -20.30 2.52
C SER A 221 -1.48 -20.82 1.90
N ASP A 222 -0.61 -19.90 1.45
CA ASP A 222 0.68 -20.26 0.83
C ASP A 222 1.85 -19.58 1.60
N PRO A 223 2.69 -20.34 2.32
CA PRO A 223 3.80 -19.78 3.09
C PRO A 223 4.91 -19.16 2.23
N ARG A 224 4.83 -19.29 0.91
CA ARG A 224 5.76 -18.65 -0.02
C ARG A 224 5.41 -17.19 -0.32
N PHE A 225 4.20 -16.74 0.07
CA PHE A 225 3.75 -15.36 -0.09
C PHE A 225 3.56 -14.72 1.29
N GLU A 226 4.34 -13.69 1.59
CA GLU A 226 4.33 -13.02 2.90
C GLU A 226 3.93 -11.55 2.78
N LEU A 227 3.15 -11.06 3.75
CA LEU A 227 2.80 -9.66 3.91
C LEU A 227 3.44 -9.12 5.18
N GLN A 228 4.20 -8.03 5.07
CA GLN A 228 4.92 -7.46 6.21
C GLN A 228 4.86 -5.93 6.24
N HIS A 229 5.06 -5.38 7.44
CA HIS A 229 5.41 -3.97 7.63
C HIS A 229 6.90 -3.78 7.40
N ASP A 230 7.29 -2.83 6.53
CA ASP A 230 8.70 -2.49 6.34
C ASP A 230 8.85 -1.04 5.83
N ASP A 231 9.93 -0.38 6.22
CA ASP A 231 10.28 0.96 5.74
C ASP A 231 11.31 0.86 4.62
N LEU A 232 10.95 1.32 3.44
CA LEU A 232 11.83 1.39 2.27
C LEU A 232 13.15 2.13 2.55
N PHE A 233 13.15 3.11 3.45
CA PHE A 233 14.34 3.90 3.80
C PHE A 233 15.18 3.28 4.93
N SER A 234 14.63 2.31 5.64
CA SER A 234 15.28 1.59 6.73
C SER A 234 14.90 0.11 6.68
N PRO A 235 15.15 -0.58 5.54
CA PRO A 235 14.72 -1.96 5.37
C PRO A 235 15.44 -2.89 6.35
N ALA A 236 14.76 -3.97 6.72
CA ALA A 236 15.35 -5.02 7.53
C ALA A 236 16.60 -5.63 6.83
N PRO A 237 17.65 -6.07 7.59
CA PRO A 237 18.95 -6.47 7.03
C PRO A 237 18.93 -7.86 6.37
N TYR A 238 17.84 -8.24 5.75
CA TYR A 238 17.74 -9.46 4.96
C TYR A 238 18.29 -9.26 3.55
N ARG A 239 18.75 -10.32 2.92
CA ARG A 239 19.28 -10.30 1.56
C ARG A 239 18.33 -11.02 0.61
N TYR A 240 18.03 -10.39 -0.52
CA TYR A 240 17.10 -10.86 -1.53
C TYR A 240 17.79 -11.04 -2.88
N ASP A 241 17.30 -11.98 -3.67
CA ASP A 241 17.76 -12.20 -5.04
C ASP A 241 17.14 -11.19 -5.99
N VAL A 242 15.93 -10.70 -5.67
CA VAL A 242 15.24 -9.64 -6.39
C VAL A 242 14.60 -8.68 -5.40
N VAL A 243 14.76 -7.37 -5.62
CA VAL A 243 13.96 -6.35 -4.96
C VAL A 243 13.23 -5.54 -6.02
N ARG A 244 11.92 -5.40 -5.86
CA ARG A 244 11.06 -4.56 -6.71
C ARG A 244 10.56 -3.36 -5.90
N VAL A 245 10.66 -2.16 -6.50
CA VAL A 245 10.04 -0.94 -5.98
C VAL A 245 9.30 -0.26 -7.13
N ALA A 246 7.99 -0.28 -7.07
CA ALA A 246 7.16 0.33 -8.10
C ALA A 246 6.40 1.56 -7.56
N ASN A 247 6.46 2.65 -8.30
CA ASN A 247 5.81 3.95 -8.04
C ASN A 247 6.30 4.73 -6.81
N ALA A 248 6.92 4.12 -5.81
CA ALA A 248 7.30 4.81 -4.58
C ALA A 248 8.49 5.77 -4.77
N LEU A 249 9.53 5.33 -5.47
CA LEU A 249 10.71 6.14 -5.77
C LEU A 249 10.50 6.96 -7.05
N SER A 250 9.72 8.03 -6.95
CA SER A 250 9.34 8.91 -8.07
C SER A 250 9.33 10.37 -7.64
N THR A 251 9.67 11.28 -8.56
CA THR A 251 9.57 12.73 -8.34
C THR A 251 8.15 13.23 -8.11
N ASP A 252 7.14 12.41 -8.40
CA ASP A 252 5.76 12.71 -8.05
C ASP A 252 5.55 12.72 -6.51
N PHE A 253 6.43 12.03 -5.75
CA PHE A 253 6.29 11.83 -4.32
C PHE A 253 7.42 12.43 -3.49
N MET A 254 8.62 12.60 -4.05
CA MET A 254 9.79 13.02 -3.28
C MET A 254 10.86 13.66 -4.15
N SER A 255 11.81 14.37 -3.51
CA SER A 255 12.96 14.94 -4.20
C SER A 255 13.91 13.86 -4.73
N GLU A 256 14.67 14.18 -5.77
CA GLU A 256 15.66 13.28 -6.35
C GLU A 256 16.69 12.79 -5.31
N ALA A 257 17.17 13.67 -4.43
CA ALA A 257 18.08 13.29 -3.35
C ALA A 257 17.48 12.20 -2.45
N ARG A 258 16.19 12.29 -2.13
CA ARG A 258 15.49 11.29 -1.33
C ARG A 258 15.26 9.98 -2.11
N ILE A 259 15.02 10.06 -3.42
CA ILE A 259 14.98 8.88 -4.30
C ILE A 259 16.30 8.13 -4.25
N ILE A 260 17.43 8.83 -4.41
CA ILE A 260 18.77 8.25 -4.37
C ILE A 260 19.04 7.59 -3.00
N THR A 261 18.64 8.24 -1.91
CA THR A 261 18.74 7.64 -0.56
C THR A 261 17.96 6.34 -0.47
N GLY A 262 16.72 6.32 -0.98
CA GLY A 262 15.89 5.11 -1.02
C GLY A 262 16.52 4.01 -1.87
N VAL A 263 17.03 4.34 -3.06
CA VAL A 263 17.72 3.36 -3.92
C VAL A 263 18.93 2.73 -3.20
N ARG A 264 19.74 3.52 -2.48
CA ARG A 264 20.87 2.99 -1.70
C ARG A 264 20.39 2.03 -0.60
N ALA A 265 19.38 2.44 0.16
CA ALA A 265 18.83 1.61 1.23
C ALA A 265 18.31 0.27 0.71
N VAL A 266 17.57 0.29 -0.39
CA VAL A 266 17.03 -0.92 -1.04
C VAL A 266 18.16 -1.78 -1.62
N ALA A 267 19.11 -1.18 -2.32
CA ALA A 267 20.24 -1.91 -2.94
C ALA A 267 21.09 -2.64 -1.89
N ALA A 268 21.21 -2.09 -0.68
CA ALA A 268 21.90 -2.75 0.43
C ALA A 268 21.25 -4.07 0.85
N THR A 269 20.01 -4.34 0.47
CA THR A 269 19.30 -5.60 0.75
C THR A 269 19.40 -6.64 -0.38
N ILE A 270 20.14 -6.34 -1.45
CA ILE A 270 20.28 -7.22 -2.61
C ILE A 270 21.59 -8.03 -2.48
N VAL A 271 21.55 -9.29 -2.87
CA VAL A 271 22.77 -10.12 -2.96
C VAL A 271 23.59 -9.72 -4.20
N GLU A 272 24.90 -9.96 -4.18
CA GLU A 272 25.75 -9.82 -5.38
C GLU A 272 25.19 -10.66 -6.53
N GLY A 273 25.05 -10.05 -7.71
CA GLY A 273 24.39 -10.63 -8.87
C GLY A 273 22.85 -10.65 -8.79
N GLY A 274 22.24 -10.11 -7.72
CA GLY A 274 20.80 -9.97 -7.58
C GLY A 274 20.25 -8.78 -8.36
N LEU A 275 18.93 -8.70 -8.49
CA LEU A 275 18.24 -7.74 -9.34
C LEU A 275 17.51 -6.67 -8.53
N LEU A 276 17.61 -5.43 -8.98
CA LEU A 276 16.77 -4.32 -8.55
C LEU A 276 15.81 -3.94 -9.70
N VAL A 277 14.52 -3.97 -9.44
CA VAL A 277 13.49 -3.57 -10.38
C VAL A 277 12.90 -2.24 -9.92
N LEU A 278 13.19 -1.17 -10.65
CA LEU A 278 12.61 0.15 -10.42
C LEU A 278 11.60 0.47 -11.52
N GLY A 279 10.37 0.77 -11.12
CA GLY A 279 9.31 1.02 -12.07
C GLY A 279 8.30 2.07 -11.63
N ARG A 280 7.54 2.58 -12.58
CA ARG A 280 6.40 3.47 -12.35
C ARG A 280 5.34 3.28 -13.43
N ASN A 281 4.12 3.66 -13.12
CA ASN A 281 3.09 3.83 -14.15
C ASN A 281 3.40 5.04 -15.02
N ALA A 282 2.86 5.08 -16.23
CA ALA A 282 2.84 6.30 -17.01
C ALA A 282 2.10 7.43 -16.26
N ALA A 283 2.43 8.67 -16.57
CA ALA A 283 1.75 9.84 -16.01
C ALA A 283 0.24 9.73 -16.27
N GLY A 284 -0.56 9.96 -15.23
CA GLY A 284 -2.03 9.80 -15.31
C GLY A 284 -2.57 8.44 -14.85
N GLY A 285 -1.72 7.45 -14.62
CA GLY A 285 -2.11 6.14 -14.05
C GLY A 285 -2.59 5.10 -15.06
N ASP A 286 -3.05 5.50 -16.24
CA ASP A 286 -3.69 4.62 -17.23
C ASP A 286 -2.74 4.13 -18.36
N GLY A 287 -1.49 4.56 -18.34
CA GLY A 287 -0.50 4.16 -19.33
C GLY A 287 0.30 2.90 -18.92
N PRO A 288 1.02 2.29 -19.89
CA PRO A 288 1.85 1.13 -19.61
C PRO A 288 2.93 1.42 -18.57
N ALA A 289 3.25 0.43 -17.75
CA ALA A 289 4.34 0.53 -16.80
C ALA A 289 5.66 0.81 -17.52
N ARG A 290 6.50 1.67 -16.91
CA ARG A 290 7.87 1.94 -17.31
C ARG A 290 8.80 1.47 -16.23
N GLY A 291 9.95 0.97 -16.56
CA GLY A 291 10.89 0.56 -15.54
C GLY A 291 12.20 0.05 -16.10
N THR A 292 13.17 -0.07 -15.21
CA THR A 292 14.48 -0.65 -15.52
C THR A 292 14.79 -1.75 -14.52
N ILE A 293 15.30 -2.86 -15.02
CA ILE A 293 15.88 -3.94 -14.24
C ILE A 293 17.39 -3.72 -14.22
N PHE A 294 17.93 -3.62 -13.03
CA PHE A 294 19.36 -3.50 -12.78
C PHE A 294 19.89 -4.80 -12.17
N VAL A 295 21.15 -5.13 -12.42
CA VAL A 295 21.87 -6.14 -11.65
C VAL A 295 22.89 -5.47 -10.73
N LEU A 296 23.00 -5.95 -9.50
CA LEU A 296 24.06 -5.53 -8.59
C LEU A 296 25.35 -6.25 -8.92
N LYS A 297 26.41 -5.50 -9.30
CA LYS A 297 27.74 -6.00 -9.61
C LYS A 297 28.82 -5.08 -9.02
N HIS A 298 29.62 -5.60 -8.11
CA HIS A 298 30.75 -4.88 -7.51
C HIS A 298 30.31 -3.49 -6.98
N ASP A 299 29.30 -3.49 -6.12
CA ASP A 299 28.71 -2.29 -5.50
C ASP A 299 28.15 -1.25 -6.50
N ARG A 300 27.79 -1.68 -7.70
CA ARG A 300 27.14 -0.86 -8.72
C ARG A 300 25.88 -1.50 -9.28
N LEU A 301 24.93 -0.66 -9.58
CA LEU A 301 23.68 -1.05 -10.27
C LEU A 301 23.87 -0.89 -11.78
N VAL A 302 24.00 -2.00 -12.48
CA VAL A 302 24.18 -2.05 -13.94
C VAL A 302 22.84 -2.32 -14.61
N PRO A 303 22.33 -1.42 -15.49
CA PRO A 303 21.08 -1.68 -16.22
C PRO A 303 21.17 -2.93 -17.09
N LEU A 304 20.20 -3.81 -17.02
CA LEU A 304 20.07 -5.02 -17.83
C LEU A 304 18.97 -4.90 -18.88
N ALA A 305 17.80 -4.41 -18.49
CA ALA A 305 16.64 -4.36 -19.35
C ALA A 305 15.75 -3.17 -19.00
N ASP A 306 15.14 -2.60 -20.02
CA ASP A 306 14.13 -1.56 -19.88
C ASP A 306 12.75 -2.10 -20.30
N VAL A 307 11.72 -1.55 -19.67
CA VAL A 307 10.33 -1.67 -20.09
C VAL A 307 9.86 -0.29 -20.50
N SER A 308 9.38 -0.14 -21.74
CA SER A 308 9.06 1.14 -22.34
C SER A 308 10.27 2.10 -22.31
N GLU A 309 10.11 3.31 -21.81
CA GLU A 309 11.19 4.31 -21.75
C GLU A 309 12.17 4.10 -20.58
N GLY A 310 12.01 3.01 -19.82
CA GLY A 310 12.82 2.73 -18.64
C GLY A 310 12.46 3.61 -17.43
N TYR A 311 13.26 3.49 -16.39
CA TYR A 311 13.09 4.26 -15.15
C TYR A 311 13.64 5.68 -15.30
N GLN A 312 12.90 6.68 -14.88
CA GLN A 312 13.21 8.11 -15.12
C GLN A 312 14.58 8.58 -14.57
N HIS A 313 15.07 7.97 -13.46
CA HIS A 313 16.37 8.29 -12.85
C HIS A 313 17.42 7.22 -13.13
N LYS A 314 17.29 6.45 -14.21
CA LYS A 314 18.18 5.36 -14.58
C LYS A 314 19.65 5.77 -14.58
N GLU A 315 19.99 6.93 -15.16
CA GLU A 315 21.36 7.39 -15.24
C GLU A 315 21.93 7.78 -13.87
N ALA A 316 21.14 8.43 -13.02
CA ALA A 316 21.54 8.74 -11.66
C ALA A 316 21.79 7.46 -10.85
N VAL A 317 20.92 6.46 -10.99
CA VAL A 317 21.09 5.14 -10.34
C VAL A 317 22.35 4.43 -10.82
N ARG A 318 22.63 4.45 -12.12
CA ARG A 318 23.84 3.83 -12.71
C ARG A 318 25.14 4.41 -12.19
N GLN A 319 25.14 5.71 -11.84
CA GLN A 319 26.32 6.42 -11.32
C GLN A 319 26.55 6.18 -9.82
N LEU A 320 25.60 5.52 -9.11
CA LEU A 320 25.76 5.28 -7.68
C LEU A 320 26.86 4.25 -7.39
N THR A 321 27.67 4.58 -6.41
CA THR A 321 28.50 3.62 -5.69
C THR A 321 27.80 3.30 -4.37
N LEU A 322 27.64 2.03 -4.04
CA LEU A 322 26.86 1.55 -2.88
C LEU A 322 27.73 1.25 -1.65
N ALA A 323 29.03 1.56 -1.73
CA ALA A 323 30.00 1.38 -0.64
C ALA A 323 29.75 2.38 0.50
#